data_dd7a5cc399098677d449c7902881d335
#
_entry.id   dd7a5cc399098677d449c7902881d335
#
_cell.length_a   1.000
_cell.length_b   1.000
_cell.length_c   1.000
_cell.angle_alpha   90.00
_cell.angle_beta   90.00
_cell.angle_gamma   90.00
#
_symmetry.space_group_name_H-M   'P 1'
#
loop_
_entity.id
_entity.type
_entity.pdbx_description
1 polymer ?
#
loop_
_entity_poly.entity_id
_entity_poly.type
_entity_poly.pdbx_seq_one_letter_code
_entity_poly.pdbx_strand_id
1 'polypeptide(L)'
;MTPLLRLLATSVLTAALLPACAAPKKTDAPQRPPLSQRADVQNWVADTAQRNNLDAQWLQAQLAQARFLPQVPRLMTPAPKTTSTAPDWASYRNRFIEPIRIRAGVQFWNEHADTLARAEATYGVPASIIVGIIGVETIYGRHMGNLRVLDTLSTLAFDFPQAHPRAAQRQAYFQGELAQFLSTAWAQGSDPTLPLGSYAGAAGLGQFMPTSQEKWAVDFDGDGQIDLFNSAADAIGSVAHYFQAHGWISGLPVVYLPAFDPEKLDLATLLVPDILPSFTPEQMSALGAHPEEGMGHPGLLALIELKNGRNPPSYVVGTQNFYTITRYNWSSY
;
A
#
# COMPACT_ATOMS: atom_id res chain seq x y z
N MET A 1 14.75 27.84 91.09
CA MET A 1 16.09 28.38 90.78
C MET A 1 17.02 27.18 90.65
N THR A 2 17.14 26.57 89.45
CA THR A 2 18.10 25.52 89.15
C THR A 2 18.33 25.50 87.67
N PRO A 3 19.54 25.56 87.14
CA PRO A 3 19.80 25.52 85.67
C PRO A 3 19.90 24.12 85.21
N LEU A 4 19.24 23.88 84.08
CA LEU A 4 19.29 22.62 83.26
C LEU A 4 20.58 22.55 82.43
N LEU A 5 21.29 21.48 82.62
CA LEU A 5 22.47 21.03 81.88
C LEU A 5 22.07 20.54 80.48
N ARG A 6 22.59 21.14 79.40
CA ARG A 6 22.43 20.64 78.04
C ARG A 6 23.56 19.70 77.72
N LEU A 7 23.22 18.42 77.49
CA LEU A 7 24.11 17.43 76.89
C LEU A 7 24.10 17.59 75.34
N LEU A 8 25.25 17.88 74.76
CA LEU A 8 25.51 17.80 73.31
C LEU A 8 25.89 16.37 72.97
N ALA A 9 25.02 15.70 72.19
CA ALA A 9 25.35 14.40 71.56
C ALA A 9 25.91 14.65 70.16
N THR A 10 27.18 14.37 69.96
CA THR A 10 27.86 14.38 68.68
C THR A 10 27.57 13.06 67.95
N SER A 11 26.72 13.11 66.91
CA SER A 11 26.47 12.00 66.05
C SER A 11 27.55 11.96 64.94
N VAL A 12 28.38 10.95 64.95
CA VAL A 12 29.34 10.63 63.87
C VAL A 12 28.57 9.95 62.72
N LEU A 13 28.44 10.66 61.61
CA LEU A 13 27.81 10.14 60.38
C LEU A 13 28.87 9.38 59.57
N THR A 14 28.86 8.07 59.66
CA THR A 14 29.65 7.18 58.80
C THR A 14 29.00 7.11 57.42
N ALA A 15 29.59 7.79 56.43
CA ALA A 15 29.20 7.68 55.03
C ALA A 15 29.64 6.32 54.45
N ALA A 16 28.69 5.41 54.26
CA ALA A 16 28.89 4.17 53.51
C ALA A 16 28.97 4.50 52.01
N LEU A 17 30.16 4.36 51.45
CA LEU A 17 30.38 4.39 50.01
C LEU A 17 29.77 3.12 49.39
N LEU A 18 28.59 3.23 48.79
CA LEU A 18 28.02 2.21 47.92
C LEU A 18 28.79 2.20 46.59
N PRO A 19 29.23 1.03 46.09
CA PRO A 19 29.84 0.95 44.75
C PRO A 19 28.78 1.31 43.72
N ALA A 20 29.05 2.31 42.88
CA ALA A 20 28.23 2.65 41.73
C ALA A 20 28.24 1.45 40.79
N CYS A 21 27.09 0.73 40.69
CA CYS A 21 26.87 -0.23 39.62
C CYS A 21 26.93 0.52 38.31
N ALA A 22 28.04 0.34 37.56
CA ALA A 22 28.14 0.80 36.20
C ALA A 22 27.03 0.14 35.38
N ALA A 23 26.13 0.94 34.82
CA ALA A 23 25.12 0.46 33.85
C ALA A 23 25.84 -0.28 32.73
N PRO A 24 25.33 -1.45 32.28
CA PRO A 24 25.94 -2.19 31.18
C PRO A 24 25.99 -1.27 29.96
N LYS A 25 27.19 -1.04 29.43
CA LYS A 25 27.39 -0.38 28.13
C LYS A 25 26.50 -1.13 27.14
N LYS A 26 25.56 -0.42 26.49
CA LYS A 26 24.89 -0.91 25.29
C LYS A 26 26.00 -1.35 24.33
N THR A 27 26.13 -2.64 24.12
CA THR A 27 26.97 -3.18 23.04
C THR A 27 26.39 -2.61 21.77
N ASP A 28 27.13 -1.74 21.09
CA ASP A 28 26.77 -1.25 19.77
C ASP A 28 26.54 -2.47 18.89
N ALA A 29 25.31 -2.64 18.42
CA ALA A 29 25.03 -3.62 17.40
C ALA A 29 25.97 -3.35 16.23
N PRO A 30 26.52 -4.38 15.56
CA PRO A 30 27.48 -4.19 14.48
C PRO A 30 26.86 -3.20 13.48
N GLN A 31 27.56 -2.08 13.27
CA GLN A 31 27.10 -1.04 12.34
C GLN A 31 27.00 -1.67 10.94
N ARG A 32 25.82 -1.63 10.35
CA ARG A 32 25.66 -2.03 8.95
C ARG A 32 26.56 -1.19 8.07
N PRO A 33 27.29 -1.78 7.12
CA PRO A 33 28.03 -1.00 6.15
C PRO A 33 27.06 -0.13 5.35
N PRO A 34 27.47 1.09 4.97
CA PRO A 34 26.68 1.92 4.07
C PRO A 34 26.31 1.15 2.79
N LEU A 35 25.10 1.38 2.25
CA LEU A 35 24.63 0.68 1.05
C LEU A 35 25.65 0.77 -0.10
N SER A 36 26.23 1.95 -0.32
CA SER A 36 27.22 2.19 -1.38
C SER A 36 28.51 1.34 -1.26
N GLN A 37 28.80 0.76 -0.10
CA GLN A 37 29.98 -0.07 0.14
C GLN A 37 29.70 -1.58 0.04
N ARG A 38 28.45 -1.97 -0.10
CA ARG A 38 28.05 -3.38 -0.16
C ARG A 38 28.26 -3.92 -1.57
N ALA A 39 28.86 -5.10 -1.69
CA ALA A 39 29.13 -5.74 -2.98
C ALA A 39 27.87 -6.05 -3.79
N ASP A 40 26.78 -6.50 -3.12
CA ASP A 40 25.50 -6.76 -3.77
C ASP A 40 24.86 -5.48 -4.35
N VAL A 41 25.02 -4.34 -3.68
CA VAL A 41 24.55 -3.03 -4.16
C VAL A 41 25.42 -2.53 -5.32
N GLN A 42 26.74 -2.68 -5.25
CA GLN A 42 27.65 -2.29 -6.34
C GLN A 42 27.37 -3.08 -7.63
N ASN A 43 27.13 -4.39 -7.51
CA ASN A 43 26.75 -5.23 -8.64
C ASN A 43 25.41 -4.79 -9.24
N TRP A 44 24.42 -4.50 -8.38
CA TRP A 44 23.12 -3.99 -8.82
C TRP A 44 23.23 -2.62 -9.51
N VAL A 45 24.09 -1.72 -9.01
CA VAL A 45 24.36 -0.41 -9.65
C VAL A 45 24.93 -0.60 -11.05
N ALA A 46 25.95 -1.43 -11.21
CA ALA A 46 26.58 -1.68 -12.50
C ALA A 46 25.58 -2.24 -13.53
N ASP A 47 24.80 -3.24 -13.12
CA ASP A 47 23.79 -3.88 -13.94
C ASP A 47 22.60 -2.92 -14.29
N THR A 48 22.14 -2.13 -13.32
CA THR A 48 21.06 -1.16 -13.52
C THR A 48 21.51 0.01 -14.40
N ALA A 49 22.73 0.52 -14.20
CA ALA A 49 23.29 1.57 -15.04
C ALA A 49 23.36 1.12 -16.50
N GLN A 50 23.82 -0.09 -16.76
CA GLN A 50 23.89 -0.65 -18.11
C GLN A 50 22.51 -0.86 -18.73
N ARG A 51 21.57 -1.48 -18.00
CA ARG A 51 20.22 -1.79 -18.53
C ARG A 51 19.38 -0.55 -18.79
N ASN A 52 19.48 0.46 -17.94
CA ASN A 52 18.61 1.66 -17.99
C ASN A 52 19.33 2.88 -18.59
N ASN A 53 20.56 2.71 -19.10
CA ASN A 53 21.39 3.78 -19.67
C ASN A 53 21.54 4.97 -18.69
N LEU A 54 21.91 4.66 -17.43
CA LEU A 54 22.11 5.65 -16.37
C LEU A 54 23.61 5.78 -16.04
N ASP A 55 23.98 6.95 -15.50
CA ASP A 55 25.33 7.12 -14.96
C ASP A 55 25.51 6.33 -13.66
N ALA A 56 26.49 5.40 -13.64
CA ALA A 56 26.76 4.54 -12.49
C ALA A 56 27.25 5.34 -11.27
N GLN A 57 28.01 6.42 -11.48
CA GLN A 57 28.51 7.26 -10.39
C GLN A 57 27.35 8.03 -9.75
N TRP A 58 26.44 8.56 -10.58
CA TRP A 58 25.23 9.20 -10.07
C TRP A 58 24.38 8.23 -9.26
N LEU A 59 24.10 7.01 -9.76
CA LEU A 59 23.34 5.98 -9.04
C LEU A 59 24.00 5.68 -7.69
N GLN A 60 25.31 5.49 -7.66
CA GLN A 60 26.05 5.23 -6.44
C GLN A 60 25.97 6.40 -5.46
N ALA A 61 26.03 7.64 -5.95
CA ALA A 61 25.89 8.84 -5.14
C ALA A 61 24.48 8.95 -4.53
N GLN A 62 23.41 8.59 -5.27
CA GLN A 62 22.05 8.57 -4.71
C GLN A 62 21.91 7.49 -3.62
N LEU A 63 22.40 6.28 -3.87
CA LEU A 63 22.33 5.20 -2.87
C LEU A 63 23.20 5.45 -1.63
N ALA A 64 24.24 6.26 -1.75
CA ALA A 64 25.04 6.70 -0.59
C ALA A 64 24.21 7.62 0.36
N GLN A 65 23.16 8.28 -0.14
CA GLN A 65 22.25 9.11 0.65
C GLN A 65 21.08 8.33 1.25
N ALA A 66 20.86 7.09 0.80
CA ALA A 66 19.78 6.24 1.30
C ALA A 66 20.08 5.75 2.71
N ARG A 67 19.04 5.73 3.55
CA ARG A 67 19.09 5.30 4.95
C ARG A 67 18.32 4.01 5.14
N PHE A 68 18.89 3.07 5.87
CA PHE A 68 18.15 1.89 6.28
C PHE A 68 17.06 2.24 7.29
N LEU A 69 15.83 1.79 7.01
CA LEU A 69 14.66 2.02 7.85
C LEU A 69 14.25 0.70 8.55
N PRO A 70 14.63 0.47 9.82
CA PRO A 70 14.41 -0.82 10.49
C PRO A 70 12.94 -1.19 10.70
N GLN A 71 12.03 -0.20 10.69
CA GLN A 71 10.58 -0.45 10.75
C GLN A 71 10.03 -1.07 9.46
N VAL A 72 10.61 -0.79 8.30
CA VAL A 72 10.10 -1.21 6.98
C VAL A 72 10.13 -2.74 6.82
N PRO A 73 11.25 -3.46 7.05
CA PRO A 73 11.24 -4.93 7.00
C PRO A 73 10.28 -5.56 8.02
N ARG A 74 10.10 -4.95 9.19
CA ARG A 74 9.15 -5.45 10.20
C ARG A 74 7.70 -5.42 9.71
N LEU A 75 7.31 -4.34 9.00
CA LEU A 75 5.97 -4.21 8.41
C LEU A 75 5.75 -5.19 7.24
N MET A 76 6.82 -5.63 6.57
CA MET A 76 6.77 -6.63 5.49
C MET A 76 6.82 -8.07 6.00
N THR A 77 7.14 -8.29 7.28
CA THR A 77 7.18 -9.63 7.86
C THR A 77 5.75 -10.08 8.17
N PRO A 78 5.31 -11.24 7.63
CA PRO A 78 3.99 -11.77 7.95
C PRO A 78 3.81 -11.98 9.45
N ALA A 79 2.63 -11.65 9.97
CA ALA A 79 2.31 -11.93 11.36
C ALA A 79 2.34 -13.45 11.62
N PRO A 80 2.77 -13.91 12.82
CA PRO A 80 2.70 -15.33 13.19
C PRO A 80 1.26 -15.86 13.04
N LYS A 81 1.11 -17.05 12.45
CA LYS A 81 -0.21 -17.67 12.23
C LYS A 81 -1.06 -17.81 13.50
N THR A 82 -0.42 -17.88 14.66
CA THR A 82 -1.07 -17.97 15.99
C THR A 82 -1.77 -16.68 16.43
N THR A 83 -1.45 -15.53 15.82
CA THR A 83 -2.02 -14.21 16.16
C THR A 83 -2.96 -13.68 15.08
N SER A 84 -3.12 -14.40 13.95
CA SER A 84 -4.01 -13.99 12.88
C SER A 84 -5.46 -14.13 13.34
N THR A 85 -6.14 -13.02 13.57
CA THR A 85 -7.60 -12.97 13.67
C THR A 85 -8.19 -13.31 12.30
N ALA A 86 -9.28 -14.08 12.27
CA ALA A 86 -10.00 -14.35 11.03
C ALA A 86 -10.34 -13.03 10.32
N PRO A 87 -10.25 -12.98 8.98
CA PRO A 87 -10.67 -11.80 8.23
C PRO A 87 -12.09 -11.38 8.62
N ASP A 88 -12.32 -10.08 8.80
CA ASP A 88 -13.61 -9.52 9.20
C ASP A 88 -13.93 -8.32 8.29
N TRP A 89 -14.77 -8.57 7.30
CA TRP A 89 -15.19 -7.58 6.32
C TRP A 89 -15.91 -6.39 6.96
N ALA A 90 -16.80 -6.63 7.93
CA ALA A 90 -17.54 -5.56 8.58
C ALA A 90 -16.58 -4.60 9.30
N SER A 91 -15.64 -5.15 10.07
CA SER A 91 -14.61 -4.34 10.74
C SER A 91 -13.67 -3.66 9.75
N TYR A 92 -13.28 -4.32 8.65
CA TYR A 92 -12.44 -3.74 7.61
C TYR A 92 -13.16 -2.58 6.92
N ARG A 93 -14.37 -2.79 6.41
CA ARG A 93 -15.20 -1.79 5.75
C ARG A 93 -15.39 -0.54 6.60
N ASN A 94 -15.64 -0.69 7.90
CA ASN A 94 -15.88 0.42 8.82
C ASN A 94 -14.66 1.34 9.01
N ARG A 95 -13.43 0.90 8.66
CA ARG A 95 -12.23 1.76 8.67
C ARG A 95 -12.25 2.78 7.53
N PHE A 96 -12.97 2.49 6.46
CA PHE A 96 -13.01 3.34 5.25
C PHE A 96 -14.33 4.11 5.12
N ILE A 97 -15.46 3.54 5.61
CA ILE A 97 -16.76 4.21 5.62
C ILE A 97 -16.93 4.94 6.95
N GLU A 98 -16.21 6.05 7.10
CA GLU A 98 -16.25 6.88 8.32
C GLU A 98 -16.47 8.36 7.95
N PRO A 99 -17.09 9.16 8.87
CA PRO A 99 -17.56 10.50 8.54
C PRO A 99 -16.50 11.48 8.04
N ILE A 100 -15.24 11.32 8.47
CA ILE A 100 -14.14 12.21 8.06
C ILE A 100 -13.81 11.99 6.59
N ARG A 101 -13.69 10.71 6.18
CA ARG A 101 -13.39 10.35 4.77
C ARG A 101 -14.55 10.69 3.86
N ILE A 102 -15.80 10.43 4.29
CA ILE A 102 -16.99 10.76 3.50
C ILE A 102 -17.07 12.28 3.27
N ARG A 103 -16.93 13.11 4.32
CA ARG A 103 -16.94 14.57 4.15
C ARG A 103 -15.80 15.07 3.24
N ALA A 104 -14.60 14.53 3.44
CA ALA A 104 -13.47 14.89 2.59
C ALA A 104 -13.71 14.47 1.12
N GLY A 105 -14.37 13.32 0.90
CA GLY A 105 -14.73 12.86 -0.44
C GLY A 105 -15.76 13.73 -1.13
N VAL A 106 -16.80 14.17 -0.41
CA VAL A 106 -17.77 15.11 -0.95
C VAL A 106 -17.11 16.45 -1.30
N GLN A 107 -16.22 16.93 -0.44
CA GLN A 107 -15.48 18.16 -0.72
C GLN A 107 -14.60 18.00 -1.96
N PHE A 108 -13.77 16.94 -2.03
CA PHE A 108 -12.89 16.63 -3.18
C PHE A 108 -13.70 16.50 -4.48
N TRP A 109 -14.85 15.82 -4.43
CA TRP A 109 -15.72 15.70 -5.59
C TRP A 109 -16.21 17.04 -6.10
N ASN A 110 -16.69 17.90 -5.20
CA ASN A 110 -17.20 19.22 -5.58
C ASN A 110 -16.10 20.15 -6.13
N GLU A 111 -14.89 20.08 -5.54
CA GLU A 111 -13.74 20.88 -5.98
C GLU A 111 -13.21 20.45 -7.35
N HIS A 112 -13.36 19.16 -7.71
CA HIS A 112 -12.79 18.60 -8.94
C HIS A 112 -13.87 18.00 -9.87
N ALA A 113 -15.12 18.48 -9.79
CA ALA A 113 -16.25 17.92 -10.52
C ALA A 113 -16.03 17.84 -12.03
N ASP A 114 -15.52 18.91 -12.64
CA ASP A 114 -15.26 18.97 -14.09
C ASP A 114 -14.14 18.01 -14.50
N THR A 115 -13.09 17.91 -13.70
CA THR A 115 -11.96 16.98 -13.93
C THR A 115 -12.42 15.54 -13.82
N LEU A 116 -13.24 15.22 -12.83
CA LEU A 116 -13.82 13.89 -12.63
C LEU A 116 -14.75 13.51 -13.79
N ALA A 117 -15.61 14.42 -14.23
CA ALA A 117 -16.48 14.18 -15.38
C ALA A 117 -15.68 13.96 -16.67
N ARG A 118 -14.61 14.73 -16.89
CA ARG A 118 -13.69 14.55 -18.02
C ARG A 118 -12.98 13.19 -17.95
N ALA A 119 -12.51 12.76 -16.78
CA ALA A 119 -11.86 11.48 -16.59
C ALA A 119 -12.83 10.32 -16.84
N GLU A 120 -14.07 10.41 -16.35
CA GLU A 120 -15.12 9.44 -16.63
C GLU A 120 -15.44 9.36 -18.12
N ALA A 121 -15.57 10.49 -18.80
CA ALA A 121 -15.81 10.54 -20.24
C ALA A 121 -14.63 9.97 -21.06
N THR A 122 -13.38 10.20 -20.60
CA THR A 122 -12.17 9.76 -21.32
C THR A 122 -11.89 8.28 -21.14
N TYR A 123 -12.01 7.77 -19.93
CA TYR A 123 -11.58 6.41 -19.57
C TYR A 123 -12.73 5.45 -19.28
N GLY A 124 -13.98 5.93 -19.22
CA GLY A 124 -15.15 5.11 -18.95
C GLY A 124 -15.25 4.61 -17.50
N VAL A 125 -14.45 5.17 -16.58
CA VAL A 125 -14.43 4.81 -15.17
C VAL A 125 -15.27 5.80 -14.39
N PRO A 126 -16.33 5.40 -13.66
CA PRO A 126 -17.18 6.32 -12.93
C PRO A 126 -16.42 7.18 -11.92
N ALA A 127 -16.77 8.46 -11.83
CA ALA A 127 -16.18 9.40 -10.88
C ALA A 127 -16.22 8.86 -9.43
N SER A 128 -17.26 8.12 -9.06
CA SER A 128 -17.39 7.48 -7.74
C SER A 128 -16.28 6.46 -7.43
N ILE A 129 -15.82 5.73 -8.45
CA ILE A 129 -14.72 4.77 -8.30
C ILE A 129 -13.39 5.52 -8.11
N ILE A 130 -13.13 6.53 -8.94
CA ILE A 130 -11.91 7.35 -8.87
C ILE A 130 -11.80 8.02 -7.49
N VAL A 131 -12.86 8.68 -7.05
CA VAL A 131 -12.95 9.33 -5.73
C VAL A 131 -12.79 8.31 -4.61
N GLY A 132 -13.42 7.13 -4.74
CA GLY A 132 -13.33 6.05 -3.77
C GLY A 132 -11.89 5.58 -3.56
N ILE A 133 -11.14 5.36 -4.65
CA ILE A 133 -9.73 4.94 -4.59
C ILE A 133 -8.86 6.00 -3.90
N ILE A 134 -8.91 7.25 -4.36
CA ILE A 134 -8.11 8.33 -3.76
C ILE A 134 -8.47 8.53 -2.28
N GLY A 135 -9.73 8.33 -1.94
CA GLY A 135 -10.20 8.38 -0.56
C GLY A 135 -9.68 7.22 0.30
N VAL A 136 -9.64 5.99 -0.23
CA VAL A 136 -9.08 4.82 0.46
C VAL A 136 -7.59 4.97 0.65
N GLU A 137 -6.86 5.37 -0.39
CA GLU A 137 -5.40 5.42 -0.41
C GLU A 137 -4.84 6.50 0.52
N THR A 138 -5.35 7.73 0.44
CA THR A 138 -4.68 8.86 1.09
C THR A 138 -5.60 9.80 1.86
N ILE A 139 -6.91 9.53 1.92
CA ILE A 139 -7.91 10.49 2.40
C ILE A 139 -7.71 11.84 1.67
N TYR A 140 -7.66 11.76 0.34
CA TYR A 140 -7.51 12.92 -0.56
C TYR A 140 -6.26 13.74 -0.26
N GLY A 141 -5.10 13.08 -0.14
CA GLY A 141 -3.80 13.68 0.09
C GLY A 141 -3.43 13.95 1.55
N ARG A 142 -4.31 13.67 2.52
CA ARG A 142 -4.01 13.89 3.96
C ARG A 142 -2.99 12.89 4.53
N HIS A 143 -2.88 11.71 3.93
CA HIS A 143 -2.03 10.60 4.39
C HIS A 143 -1.28 9.94 3.23
N MET A 144 -0.40 10.67 2.57
CA MET A 144 0.42 10.17 1.45
C MET A 144 1.67 9.38 1.89
N GLY A 145 1.88 9.21 3.19
CA GLY A 145 3.10 8.65 3.76
C GLY A 145 4.11 9.72 4.16
N ASN A 146 5.08 9.32 4.99
CA ASN A 146 6.08 10.24 5.57
C ASN A 146 7.50 9.66 5.55
N LEU A 147 7.71 8.56 4.83
CA LEU A 147 9.03 7.96 4.66
C LEU A 147 9.60 8.38 3.31
N ARG A 148 10.89 8.70 3.25
CA ARG A 148 11.53 8.96 1.96
C ARG A 148 11.44 7.71 1.08
N VAL A 149 10.92 7.87 -0.15
CA VAL A 149 10.76 6.77 -1.10
C VAL A 149 12.09 6.08 -1.37
N LEU A 150 13.17 6.87 -1.54
CA LEU A 150 14.53 6.36 -1.70
C LEU A 150 14.94 5.42 -0.55
N ASP A 151 14.72 5.82 0.70
CA ASP A 151 15.07 5.02 1.87
C ASP A 151 14.27 3.72 1.95
N THR A 152 12.97 3.82 1.69
CA THR A 152 12.05 2.69 1.74
C THR A 152 12.36 1.66 0.67
N LEU A 153 12.48 2.09 -0.59
CA LEU A 153 12.78 1.21 -1.71
C LEU A 153 14.18 0.60 -1.58
N SER A 154 15.19 1.38 -1.18
CA SER A 154 16.54 0.85 -0.95
C SER A 154 16.57 -0.17 0.19
N THR A 155 15.83 0.07 1.28
CA THR A 155 15.71 -0.90 2.37
C THR A 155 15.08 -2.21 1.89
N LEU A 156 14.00 -2.15 1.10
CA LEU A 156 13.32 -3.35 0.60
C LEU A 156 14.07 -4.04 -0.54
N ALA A 157 14.80 -3.29 -1.36
CA ALA A 157 15.63 -3.84 -2.44
C ALA A 157 16.81 -4.68 -1.93
N PHE A 158 17.38 -4.31 -0.79
CA PHE A 158 18.63 -4.93 -0.31
C PHE A 158 18.54 -5.60 1.05
N ASP A 159 17.48 -5.36 1.81
CA ASP A 159 17.29 -5.87 3.17
C ASP A 159 15.86 -6.39 3.39
N PHE A 160 15.26 -6.99 2.36
CA PHE A 160 13.93 -7.59 2.47
C PHE A 160 13.93 -8.75 3.49
N PRO A 161 12.89 -8.89 4.34
CA PRO A 161 12.87 -9.92 5.39
C PRO A 161 12.88 -11.34 4.81
N GLN A 162 13.93 -12.10 5.12
CA GLN A 162 14.13 -13.46 4.61
C GLN A 162 13.10 -14.47 5.16
N ALA A 163 12.44 -14.15 6.28
CA ALA A 163 11.35 -14.96 6.82
C ALA A 163 10.06 -14.91 5.96
N HIS A 164 9.97 -14.00 5.00
CA HIS A 164 8.81 -13.92 4.12
C HIS A 164 8.80 -15.09 3.12
N PRO A 165 7.66 -15.81 2.90
CA PRO A 165 7.60 -17.00 2.04
C PRO A 165 8.07 -16.78 0.59
N ARG A 166 7.96 -15.54 0.10
CA ARG A 166 8.40 -15.13 -1.25
C ARG A 166 9.52 -14.09 -1.19
N ALA A 167 10.46 -14.22 -0.25
CA ALA A 167 11.47 -13.20 0.02
C ALA A 167 12.25 -12.81 -1.24
N ALA A 168 12.83 -13.78 -1.95
CA ALA A 168 13.62 -13.51 -3.16
C ALA A 168 12.81 -12.80 -4.26
N GLN A 169 11.58 -13.27 -4.52
CA GLN A 169 10.70 -12.65 -5.51
C GLN A 169 10.32 -11.21 -5.14
N ARG A 170 10.01 -10.98 -3.86
CA ARG A 170 9.65 -9.64 -3.37
C ARG A 170 10.85 -8.70 -3.38
N GLN A 171 12.03 -9.19 -3.02
CA GLN A 171 13.27 -8.41 -3.08
C GLN A 171 13.57 -7.98 -4.53
N ALA A 172 13.50 -8.91 -5.49
CA ALA A 172 13.67 -8.58 -6.91
C ALA A 172 12.63 -7.57 -7.42
N TYR A 173 11.38 -7.68 -6.98
CA TYR A 173 10.34 -6.69 -7.27
C TYR A 173 10.76 -5.29 -6.79
N PHE A 174 11.20 -5.14 -5.53
CA PHE A 174 11.62 -3.84 -4.99
C PHE A 174 12.92 -3.32 -5.61
N GLN A 175 13.81 -4.20 -6.08
CA GLN A 175 14.95 -3.78 -6.90
C GLN A 175 14.50 -3.16 -8.23
N GLY A 176 13.47 -3.72 -8.86
CA GLY A 176 12.85 -3.13 -10.06
C GLY A 176 12.18 -1.77 -9.79
N GLU A 177 11.44 -1.66 -8.68
CA GLU A 177 10.82 -0.40 -8.28
C GLU A 177 11.85 0.70 -7.97
N LEU A 178 12.95 0.35 -7.30
CA LEU A 178 14.04 1.27 -7.03
C LEU A 178 14.73 1.72 -8.33
N ALA A 179 14.97 0.79 -9.27
CA ALA A 179 15.55 1.11 -10.56
C ALA A 179 14.67 2.08 -11.33
N GLN A 180 13.36 1.84 -11.39
CA GLN A 180 12.43 2.74 -12.07
C GLN A 180 12.35 4.11 -11.38
N PHE A 181 12.28 4.16 -10.06
CA PHE A 181 12.27 5.41 -9.30
C PHE A 181 13.49 6.28 -9.62
N LEU A 182 14.70 5.69 -9.62
CA LEU A 182 15.93 6.40 -9.93
C LEU A 182 16.02 6.77 -11.41
N SER A 183 15.51 5.93 -12.32
CA SER A 183 15.46 6.23 -13.75
C SER A 183 14.57 7.46 -14.04
N THR A 184 13.41 7.51 -13.40
CA THR A 184 12.50 8.66 -13.52
C THR A 184 13.14 9.93 -12.98
N ALA A 185 13.77 9.86 -11.80
CA ALA A 185 14.45 11.01 -11.21
C ALA A 185 15.61 11.52 -12.10
N TRP A 186 16.38 10.60 -12.70
CA TRP A 186 17.44 10.94 -13.65
C TRP A 186 16.89 11.64 -14.89
N ALA A 187 15.85 11.08 -15.51
CA ALA A 187 15.23 11.64 -16.72
C ALA A 187 14.64 13.05 -16.50
N GLN A 188 14.09 13.27 -15.30
CA GLN A 188 13.49 14.55 -14.92
C GLN A 188 14.49 15.56 -14.33
N GLY A 189 15.74 15.15 -14.08
CA GLY A 189 16.72 15.97 -13.35
C GLY A 189 16.27 16.32 -11.93
N SER A 190 15.40 15.50 -11.32
CA SER A 190 14.83 15.73 -9.99
C SER A 190 15.67 15.09 -8.88
N ASP A 191 15.56 15.62 -7.64
CA ASP A 191 16.25 15.08 -6.48
C ASP A 191 15.46 13.89 -5.89
N PRO A 192 15.96 12.64 -5.98
CA PRO A 192 15.26 11.46 -5.46
C PRO A 192 15.19 11.40 -3.92
N THR A 193 15.86 12.31 -3.22
CA THR A 193 15.81 12.35 -1.75
C THR A 193 14.57 13.06 -1.19
N LEU A 194 13.83 13.78 -2.04
CA LEU A 194 12.69 14.61 -1.63
C LEU A 194 11.36 13.84 -1.54
N PRO A 195 10.99 12.95 -2.49
CA PRO A 195 9.68 12.32 -2.46
C PRO A 195 9.42 11.50 -1.20
N LEU A 196 8.26 11.73 -0.58
CA LEU A 196 7.78 10.97 0.56
C LEU A 196 6.66 10.01 0.11
N GLY A 197 6.56 8.87 0.80
CA GLY A 197 5.58 7.86 0.46
C GLY A 197 5.32 6.89 1.61
N SER A 198 4.68 5.76 1.28
CA SER A 198 4.35 4.71 2.22
C SER A 198 5.57 3.85 2.60
N TYR A 199 5.38 2.98 3.58
CA TYR A 199 6.41 1.99 3.98
C TYR A 199 6.75 0.96 2.87
N ALA A 200 5.97 0.90 1.80
CA ALA A 200 6.24 0.10 0.61
C ALA A 200 6.83 0.91 -0.56
N GLY A 201 6.96 2.24 -0.42
CA GLY A 201 7.48 3.13 -1.46
C GLY A 201 6.42 3.61 -2.45
N ALA A 202 5.14 3.33 -2.21
CA ALA A 202 4.04 3.92 -2.97
C ALA A 202 3.90 5.41 -2.63
N ALA A 203 3.56 6.25 -3.62
CA ALA A 203 3.64 7.70 -3.49
C ALA A 203 2.48 8.43 -4.18
N GLY A 204 2.27 9.70 -3.77
CA GLY A 204 1.24 10.58 -4.32
C GLY A 204 -0.18 10.27 -3.86
N LEU A 205 -1.17 11.02 -4.36
CA LEU A 205 -2.57 10.91 -3.96
C LEU A 205 -3.16 9.51 -4.23
N GLY A 206 -2.77 8.87 -5.33
CA GLY A 206 -3.21 7.52 -5.72
C GLY A 206 -2.29 6.40 -5.25
N GLN A 207 -1.23 6.67 -4.48
CA GLN A 207 -0.29 5.65 -3.97
C GLN A 207 0.28 4.73 -5.07
N PHE A 208 0.72 5.33 -6.17
CA PHE A 208 1.37 4.59 -7.24
C PHE A 208 2.77 4.10 -6.84
N MET A 209 3.09 2.86 -7.20
CA MET A 209 4.48 2.40 -7.24
C MET A 209 5.22 3.01 -8.44
N PRO A 210 6.57 3.17 -8.40
CA PRO A 210 7.32 3.79 -9.49
C PRO A 210 7.07 3.18 -10.88
N THR A 211 7.00 1.85 -10.97
CA THR A 211 6.68 1.17 -12.24
C THR A 211 5.24 1.39 -12.69
N SER A 212 4.32 1.59 -11.76
CA SER A 212 2.93 1.94 -12.06
C SER A 212 2.83 3.38 -12.53
N GLN A 213 3.56 4.29 -11.89
CA GLN A 213 3.65 5.69 -12.30
C GLN A 213 4.16 5.80 -13.75
N GLU A 214 5.26 5.13 -14.08
CA GLU A 214 5.83 5.13 -15.44
C GLU A 214 4.84 4.67 -16.52
N LYS A 215 4.04 3.64 -16.20
CA LYS A 215 3.14 3.02 -17.17
C LYS A 215 1.80 3.71 -17.33
N TRP A 216 1.26 4.26 -16.26
CA TRP A 216 -0.15 4.65 -16.19
C TRP A 216 -0.41 6.05 -15.67
N ALA A 217 0.60 6.75 -15.14
CA ALA A 217 0.43 8.15 -14.80
C ALA A 217 0.31 9.01 -16.06
N VAL A 218 -0.53 10.02 -16.01
CA VAL A 218 -0.80 10.93 -17.12
C VAL A 218 -0.78 12.38 -16.64
N ASP A 219 -0.25 13.27 -17.48
CA ASP A 219 -0.43 14.70 -17.38
C ASP A 219 -1.88 15.01 -17.82
N PHE A 220 -2.77 15.08 -16.84
CA PHE A 220 -4.20 15.21 -17.12
C PHE A 220 -4.68 16.65 -17.09
N ASP A 221 -3.92 17.63 -16.56
CA ASP A 221 -4.21 19.05 -16.68
C ASP A 221 -3.52 19.69 -17.90
N GLY A 222 -2.52 19.02 -18.50
CA GLY A 222 -1.86 19.43 -19.73
C GLY A 222 -0.80 20.50 -19.51
N ASP A 223 -0.21 20.57 -18.31
CA ASP A 223 0.83 21.54 -17.98
C ASP A 223 2.24 21.11 -18.46
N GLY A 224 2.37 19.89 -18.99
CA GLY A 224 3.62 19.28 -19.48
C GLY A 224 4.38 18.49 -18.43
N GLN A 225 3.81 18.30 -17.23
CA GLN A 225 4.39 17.52 -16.16
C GLN A 225 3.38 16.52 -15.60
N ILE A 226 3.85 15.45 -14.97
CA ILE A 226 3.02 14.51 -14.22
C ILE A 226 3.31 14.71 -12.74
N ASP A 227 2.40 15.34 -12.00
CA ASP A 227 2.54 15.57 -10.56
C ASP A 227 1.46 14.85 -9.77
N LEU A 228 1.72 13.60 -9.37
CA LEU A 228 0.80 12.81 -8.55
C LEU A 228 0.71 13.28 -7.08
N PHE A 229 1.52 14.23 -6.67
CA PHE A 229 1.56 14.75 -5.30
C PHE A 229 0.69 16.01 -5.12
N ASN A 230 0.74 16.94 -6.07
CA ASN A 230 0.13 18.25 -5.95
C ASN A 230 -0.96 18.51 -6.99
N SER A 231 -0.93 17.83 -8.16
CA SER A 231 -2.00 17.91 -9.15
C SER A 231 -3.08 16.86 -8.87
N ALA A 232 -4.23 17.31 -8.36
CA ALA A 232 -5.41 16.45 -8.24
C ALA A 232 -5.90 15.97 -9.61
N ALA A 233 -5.70 16.77 -10.67
CA ALA A 233 -6.09 16.40 -12.02
C ALA A 233 -5.28 15.20 -12.52
N ASP A 234 -3.96 15.23 -12.37
CA ASP A 234 -3.09 14.12 -12.76
C ASP A 234 -3.40 12.84 -11.96
N ALA A 235 -3.63 12.99 -10.65
CA ALA A 235 -4.01 11.85 -9.82
C ALA A 235 -5.36 11.24 -10.27
N ILE A 236 -6.37 12.06 -10.56
CA ILE A 236 -7.69 11.62 -11.07
C ILE A 236 -7.53 10.92 -12.41
N GLY A 237 -6.83 11.55 -13.37
CA GLY A 237 -6.59 10.99 -14.70
C GLY A 237 -5.80 9.68 -14.63
N SER A 238 -4.75 9.64 -13.82
CA SER A 238 -3.89 8.45 -13.68
C SER A 238 -4.63 7.28 -13.04
N VAL A 239 -5.46 7.50 -12.01
CA VAL A 239 -6.30 6.45 -11.41
C VAL A 239 -7.29 5.91 -12.44
N ALA A 240 -7.94 6.78 -13.21
CA ALA A 240 -8.88 6.36 -14.25
C ALA A 240 -8.18 5.58 -15.38
N HIS A 241 -7.02 6.05 -15.85
CA HIS A 241 -6.21 5.36 -16.85
C HIS A 241 -5.72 4.00 -16.36
N TYR A 242 -5.32 3.89 -15.09
CA TYR A 242 -4.95 2.61 -14.48
C TYR A 242 -6.08 1.58 -14.61
N PHE A 243 -7.31 1.95 -14.26
CA PHE A 243 -8.46 1.04 -14.35
C PHE A 243 -8.78 0.67 -15.79
N GLN A 244 -8.77 1.62 -16.72
CA GLN A 244 -8.96 1.34 -18.14
C GLN A 244 -7.90 0.33 -18.65
N ALA A 245 -6.63 0.57 -18.34
CA ALA A 245 -5.52 -0.30 -18.73
C ALA A 245 -5.59 -1.71 -18.12
N HIS A 246 -6.29 -1.87 -16.97
CA HIS A 246 -6.48 -3.15 -16.31
C HIS A 246 -7.80 -3.84 -16.65
N GLY A 247 -8.50 -3.37 -17.68
CA GLY A 247 -9.69 -4.04 -18.22
C GLY A 247 -11.01 -3.58 -17.59
N TRP A 248 -11.09 -2.34 -17.17
CA TRP A 248 -12.37 -1.71 -16.80
C TRP A 248 -13.30 -1.70 -18.02
N ILE A 249 -14.54 -2.13 -17.81
CA ILE A 249 -15.59 -2.13 -18.84
C ILE A 249 -16.61 -1.06 -18.48
N SER A 250 -16.70 -0.02 -19.30
CA SER A 250 -17.65 1.08 -19.10
C SER A 250 -19.09 0.59 -19.11
N GLY A 251 -19.92 1.10 -18.21
CA GLY A 251 -21.34 0.78 -18.10
C GLY A 251 -21.65 -0.56 -17.41
N LEU A 252 -20.66 -1.42 -17.13
CA LEU A 252 -20.91 -2.61 -16.34
C LEU A 252 -20.82 -2.32 -14.83
N PRO A 253 -21.71 -2.90 -13.99
CA PRO A 253 -21.64 -2.77 -12.55
C PRO A 253 -20.39 -3.49 -12.00
N VAL A 254 -20.02 -3.15 -10.78
CA VAL A 254 -18.90 -3.79 -10.07
C VAL A 254 -19.33 -5.15 -9.51
N VAL A 255 -20.51 -5.20 -8.91
CA VAL A 255 -21.09 -6.40 -8.27
C VAL A 255 -22.57 -6.52 -8.50
N TYR A 256 -23.06 -7.76 -8.36
CA TYR A 256 -24.47 -8.08 -8.16
C TYR A 256 -24.66 -8.76 -6.80
N LEU A 257 -25.89 -8.80 -6.30
CA LEU A 257 -26.23 -9.59 -5.13
C LEU A 257 -26.60 -11.03 -5.57
N PRO A 258 -26.16 -12.06 -4.86
CA PRO A 258 -26.58 -13.43 -5.10
C PRO A 258 -27.89 -13.75 -4.36
N ALA A 259 -28.83 -14.44 -5.02
CA ALA A 259 -29.84 -15.23 -4.36
C ALA A 259 -29.40 -16.70 -4.38
N PHE A 260 -29.56 -17.42 -3.25
CA PHE A 260 -29.13 -18.80 -3.14
C PHE A 260 -30.31 -19.77 -3.19
N ASP A 261 -30.13 -20.85 -3.97
CA ASP A 261 -30.96 -22.06 -3.94
C ASP A 261 -30.32 -23.08 -3.01
N PRO A 262 -30.81 -23.27 -1.76
CA PRO A 262 -30.16 -24.14 -0.78
C PRO A 262 -30.07 -25.63 -1.21
N GLU A 263 -30.96 -26.06 -2.11
CA GLU A 263 -30.98 -27.46 -2.60
C GLU A 263 -29.89 -27.74 -3.62
N LYS A 264 -29.38 -26.70 -4.31
CA LYS A 264 -28.39 -26.80 -5.39
C LYS A 264 -27.04 -26.18 -5.04
N LEU A 265 -26.95 -25.43 -3.93
CA LEU A 265 -25.82 -24.57 -3.63
C LEU A 265 -24.51 -25.38 -3.46
N ASP A 266 -23.60 -25.25 -4.41
CA ASP A 266 -22.26 -25.82 -4.40
C ASP A 266 -21.21 -24.70 -4.19
N LEU A 267 -21.08 -24.25 -2.94
CA LEU A 267 -20.06 -23.26 -2.56
C LEU A 267 -18.65 -23.78 -2.78
N ALA A 268 -18.42 -25.10 -2.68
CA ALA A 268 -17.08 -25.65 -2.86
C ALA A 268 -16.57 -25.43 -4.28
N THR A 269 -17.41 -25.59 -5.28
CA THR A 269 -17.06 -25.30 -6.69
C THR A 269 -17.04 -23.79 -6.97
N LEU A 270 -18.03 -23.04 -6.49
CA LEU A 270 -18.19 -21.62 -6.78
C LEU A 270 -17.03 -20.75 -6.24
N LEU A 271 -16.39 -21.15 -5.14
CA LEU A 271 -15.32 -20.39 -4.48
C LEU A 271 -13.91 -20.80 -4.94
N VAL A 272 -13.74 -21.83 -5.79
CA VAL A 272 -12.41 -22.24 -6.29
C VAL A 272 -11.69 -21.12 -7.05
N PRO A 273 -12.34 -20.35 -7.94
CA PRO A 273 -11.67 -19.28 -8.68
C PRO A 273 -11.30 -18.05 -7.85
N ASP A 274 -11.68 -18.01 -6.57
CA ASP A 274 -11.52 -16.84 -5.68
C ASP A 274 -12.19 -15.60 -6.32
N ILE A 275 -11.43 -14.57 -6.62
CA ILE A 275 -11.93 -13.32 -7.20
C ILE A 275 -11.97 -13.31 -8.73
N LEU A 276 -11.47 -14.35 -9.39
CA LEU A 276 -11.37 -14.38 -10.85
C LEU A 276 -12.71 -14.73 -11.50
N PRO A 277 -13.31 -13.86 -12.32
CA PRO A 277 -14.53 -14.17 -13.05
C PRO A 277 -14.36 -15.43 -13.92
N SER A 278 -15.15 -16.48 -13.62
CA SER A 278 -14.95 -17.82 -14.20
C SER A 278 -16.24 -18.53 -14.59
N PHE A 279 -17.40 -18.04 -14.19
CA PHE A 279 -18.70 -18.66 -14.45
C PHE A 279 -19.58 -17.73 -15.28
N THR A 280 -20.32 -18.29 -16.28
CA THR A 280 -21.45 -17.54 -16.84
C THR A 280 -22.58 -17.42 -15.81
N PRO A 281 -23.54 -16.47 -15.97
CA PRO A 281 -24.70 -16.38 -15.08
C PRO A 281 -25.48 -17.69 -14.97
N GLU A 282 -25.63 -18.44 -16.08
CA GLU A 282 -26.34 -19.72 -16.14
C GLU A 282 -25.56 -20.83 -15.40
N GLN A 283 -24.22 -20.89 -15.57
CA GLN A 283 -23.37 -21.84 -14.84
C GLN A 283 -23.41 -21.58 -13.33
N MET A 284 -23.35 -20.31 -12.92
CA MET A 284 -23.45 -19.93 -11.50
C MET A 284 -24.82 -20.29 -10.93
N SER A 285 -25.89 -20.04 -11.67
CA SER A 285 -27.26 -20.38 -11.30
C SER A 285 -27.46 -21.89 -11.21
N ALA A 286 -26.88 -22.68 -12.12
CA ALA A 286 -26.93 -24.15 -12.06
C ALA A 286 -26.26 -24.71 -10.81
N LEU A 287 -25.28 -23.98 -10.24
CA LEU A 287 -24.61 -24.30 -8.97
C LEU A 287 -25.30 -23.64 -7.75
N GLY A 288 -26.50 -23.14 -7.90
CA GLY A 288 -27.34 -22.64 -6.81
C GLY A 288 -27.05 -21.21 -6.37
N ALA A 289 -26.27 -20.43 -7.11
CA ALA A 289 -26.05 -19.00 -6.82
C ALA A 289 -26.57 -18.16 -8.02
N HIS A 290 -27.73 -17.53 -7.85
CA HIS A 290 -28.35 -16.71 -8.90
C HIS A 290 -27.90 -15.25 -8.75
N PRO A 291 -27.23 -14.66 -9.74
CA PRO A 291 -26.94 -13.22 -9.76
C PRO A 291 -28.22 -12.46 -10.10
N GLU A 292 -28.97 -11.98 -9.10
CA GLU A 292 -30.35 -11.45 -9.26
C GLU A 292 -30.52 -10.54 -10.49
N GLU A 293 -29.89 -9.36 -10.50
CA GLU A 293 -29.96 -8.44 -11.64
C GLU A 293 -28.90 -8.76 -12.72
N GLY A 294 -28.06 -9.77 -12.49
CA GLY A 294 -26.91 -10.12 -13.31
C GLY A 294 -27.15 -11.27 -14.30
N MET A 295 -28.38 -11.78 -14.46
CA MET A 295 -28.66 -12.87 -15.40
C MET A 295 -28.41 -12.49 -16.87
N GLY A 296 -28.49 -11.21 -17.21
CA GLY A 296 -28.15 -10.68 -18.53
C GLY A 296 -26.71 -10.21 -18.67
N HIS A 297 -25.82 -10.50 -17.71
CA HIS A 297 -24.42 -10.08 -17.77
C HIS A 297 -23.68 -10.75 -18.94
N PRO A 298 -23.00 -9.96 -19.81
CA PRO A 298 -22.43 -10.51 -21.05
C PRO A 298 -21.12 -11.27 -20.86
N GLY A 299 -20.54 -11.25 -19.64
CA GLY A 299 -19.24 -11.82 -19.34
C GLY A 299 -19.27 -12.89 -18.25
N LEU A 300 -18.09 -13.21 -17.74
CA LEU A 300 -17.93 -14.12 -16.62
C LEU A 300 -18.08 -13.40 -15.28
N LEU A 301 -18.51 -14.15 -14.29
CA LEU A 301 -18.77 -13.73 -12.92
C LEU A 301 -17.96 -14.60 -11.93
N ALA A 302 -17.71 -14.08 -10.72
CA ALA A 302 -17.14 -14.84 -9.62
C ALA A 302 -18.01 -14.69 -8.37
N LEU A 303 -18.24 -15.77 -7.62
CA LEU A 303 -18.83 -15.67 -6.28
C LEU A 303 -17.73 -15.30 -5.28
N ILE A 304 -17.89 -14.18 -4.62
CA ILE A 304 -16.92 -13.63 -3.68
C ILE A 304 -17.41 -13.82 -2.25
N GLU A 305 -16.62 -14.52 -1.43
CA GLU A 305 -16.88 -14.66 -0.01
C GLU A 305 -16.20 -13.55 0.79
N LEU A 306 -16.97 -12.78 1.53
CA LEU A 306 -16.50 -11.75 2.45
C LEU A 306 -16.67 -12.26 3.89
N LYS A 307 -15.59 -12.79 4.46
CA LYS A 307 -15.59 -13.36 5.82
C LYS A 307 -15.84 -12.29 6.87
N ASN A 308 -16.68 -12.57 7.85
CA ASN A 308 -17.07 -11.67 8.94
C ASN A 308 -16.60 -12.21 10.31
N GLY A 309 -15.34 -12.61 10.42
CA GLY A 309 -14.76 -13.14 11.65
C GLY A 309 -15.43 -14.46 12.06
N ARG A 310 -16.20 -14.45 13.15
CA ARG A 310 -16.99 -15.59 13.65
C ARG A 310 -18.43 -15.60 13.16
N ASN A 311 -18.88 -14.52 12.51
CA ASN A 311 -20.21 -14.42 11.98
C ASN A 311 -20.32 -15.07 10.60
N PRO A 312 -21.54 -15.37 10.11
CA PRO A 312 -21.73 -15.85 8.75
C PRO A 312 -21.08 -14.90 7.73
N PRO A 313 -20.43 -15.43 6.69
CA PRO A 313 -19.87 -14.60 5.63
C PRO A 313 -20.98 -13.88 4.83
N SER A 314 -20.64 -12.75 4.24
CA SER A 314 -21.41 -12.09 3.20
C SER A 314 -20.93 -12.54 1.84
N TYR A 315 -21.80 -12.51 0.83
CA TYR A 315 -21.44 -12.87 -0.54
C TYR A 315 -21.84 -11.77 -1.49
N VAL A 316 -21.02 -11.58 -2.53
CA VAL A 316 -21.35 -10.75 -3.69
C VAL A 316 -20.93 -11.51 -4.96
N VAL A 317 -21.57 -11.18 -6.07
CA VAL A 317 -21.19 -11.70 -7.39
C VAL A 317 -20.37 -10.61 -8.08
N GLY A 318 -19.05 -10.82 -8.14
CA GLY A 318 -18.09 -9.91 -8.74
C GLY A 318 -18.06 -10.03 -10.27
N THR A 319 -17.99 -8.90 -10.93
CA THR A 319 -17.81 -8.79 -12.40
C THR A 319 -16.33 -8.60 -12.75
N GLN A 320 -16.02 -8.40 -14.04
CA GLN A 320 -14.69 -7.94 -14.48
C GLN A 320 -14.29 -6.62 -13.81
N ASN A 321 -15.22 -5.69 -13.58
CA ASN A 321 -14.92 -4.43 -12.92
C ASN A 321 -14.55 -4.61 -11.43
N PHE A 322 -15.18 -5.56 -10.73
CA PHE A 322 -14.74 -5.95 -9.40
C PHE A 322 -13.30 -6.47 -9.42
N TYR A 323 -13.01 -7.41 -10.31
CA TYR A 323 -11.65 -7.95 -10.46
C TYR A 323 -10.63 -6.83 -10.76
N THR A 324 -10.98 -5.88 -11.64
CA THR A 324 -10.12 -4.74 -11.98
C THR A 324 -9.83 -3.86 -10.74
N ILE A 325 -10.83 -3.60 -9.89
CA ILE A 325 -10.62 -2.87 -8.62
C ILE A 325 -9.61 -3.61 -7.72
N THR A 326 -9.76 -4.94 -7.60
CA THR A 326 -8.85 -5.73 -6.76
C THR A 326 -7.40 -5.72 -7.24
N ARG A 327 -7.14 -5.37 -8.52
CA ARG A 327 -5.77 -5.22 -9.06
C ARG A 327 -5.01 -4.04 -8.45
N TYR A 328 -5.72 -3.05 -7.92
CA TYR A 328 -5.08 -1.89 -7.29
C TYR A 328 -4.33 -2.29 -6.02
N ASN A 329 -4.93 -3.10 -5.15
CA ASN A 329 -4.36 -3.52 -3.86
C ASN A 329 -4.14 -5.03 -3.73
N TRP A 330 -4.43 -5.82 -4.78
CA TRP A 330 -4.33 -7.28 -4.78
C TRP A 330 -5.12 -7.94 -3.62
N SER A 331 -6.29 -7.41 -3.33
CA SER A 331 -7.15 -7.84 -2.24
C SER A 331 -8.61 -7.85 -2.67
N SER A 332 -9.38 -8.82 -2.19
CA SER A 332 -10.84 -8.84 -2.30
C SER A 332 -11.54 -7.92 -1.30
N TYR A 333 -10.81 -7.35 -0.36
CA TYR A 333 -11.29 -6.43 0.67
C TYR A 333 -10.90 -5.01 0.36
#